data_c8b3add39251450f5ade27212c8e875b
#
_entry.id   c8b3add39251450f5ade27212c8e875b
#
_cell.length_a   1.000
_cell.length_b   1.000
_cell.length_c   1.000
_cell.angle_alpha   90.00
_cell.angle_beta   90.00
_cell.angle_gamma   90.00
#
_symmetry.space_group_name_H-M   'P 1'
#
loop_
_entity.id
_entity.type
_entity.pdbx_description
1 polymer ?
#
loop_
_entity_poly.entity_id
_entity_poly.type
_entity_poly.pdbx_seq_one_letter_code
_entity_poly.pdbx_strand_id
1 'polypeptide(L)'
;METINQRIAWLIEEKYDGNRSKFAREIGITPAYAAQIYSGERIPSERTISDISRECGVNRVWLETGVGEPFQPKDKREELKAVFADVLSGRQSDKNAFIEAVAQLPDDVFPVLVKSWIAAAEEMKEKLKEK
;
A
#
# COMPACT_ATOMS: atom_id res chain seq x y z
N MET A 1 -2.26 7.06 -21.28
CA MET A 1 -1.18 7.69 -20.47
C MET A 1 0.15 7.05 -20.83
N GLU A 2 0.82 7.65 -21.81
CA GLU A 2 2.01 7.06 -22.42
C GLU A 2 3.32 7.45 -21.72
N THR A 3 3.32 8.58 -21.00
CA THR A 3 4.52 9.06 -20.34
C THR A 3 4.36 9.09 -18.83
N ILE A 4 5.48 9.05 -18.11
CA ILE A 4 5.47 9.19 -16.64
C ILE A 4 4.85 10.52 -16.21
N ASN A 5 5.06 11.59 -16.97
CA ASN A 5 4.48 12.90 -16.68
C ASN A 5 2.95 12.86 -16.74
N GLN A 6 2.39 12.17 -17.74
CA GLN A 6 0.94 12.01 -17.86
C GLN A 6 0.37 11.20 -16.70
N ARG A 7 1.07 10.16 -16.28
CA ARG A 7 0.66 9.34 -15.13
C ARG A 7 0.69 10.15 -13.83
N ILE A 8 1.72 10.97 -13.64
CA ILE A 8 1.81 11.86 -12.48
C ILE A 8 0.70 12.91 -12.51
N ALA A 9 0.42 13.50 -13.67
CA ALA A 9 -0.68 14.47 -13.81
C ALA A 9 -2.01 13.83 -13.45
N TRP A 10 -2.27 12.61 -13.93
CA TRP A 10 -3.45 11.84 -13.57
C TRP A 10 -3.53 11.63 -12.05
N LEU A 11 -2.42 11.26 -11.43
CA LEU A 11 -2.33 11.04 -9.98
C LEU A 11 -2.67 12.30 -9.19
N ILE A 12 -2.19 13.46 -9.64
CA ILE A 12 -2.49 14.75 -9.02
C ILE A 12 -3.99 15.05 -9.11
N GLU A 13 -4.61 14.81 -10.26
CA GLU A 13 -6.05 15.00 -10.45
C GLU A 13 -6.87 14.07 -9.54
N GLU A 14 -6.51 12.80 -9.47
CA GLU A 14 -7.27 11.81 -8.71
C GLU A 14 -7.10 11.96 -7.20
N LYS A 15 -5.89 12.24 -6.74
CA LYS A 15 -5.58 12.22 -5.30
C LYS A 15 -5.60 13.61 -4.64
N TYR A 16 -5.36 14.65 -5.42
CA TYR A 16 -5.23 16.02 -4.91
C TYR A 16 -6.20 17.00 -5.58
N ASP A 17 -7.19 16.51 -6.33
CA ASP A 17 -8.16 17.32 -7.06
C ASP A 17 -7.51 18.40 -7.95
N GLY A 18 -6.37 18.04 -8.55
CA GLY A 18 -5.61 18.95 -9.40
C GLY A 18 -4.77 19.97 -8.66
N ASN A 19 -4.69 19.89 -7.34
CA ASN A 19 -3.92 20.84 -6.53
C ASN A 19 -2.44 20.48 -6.52
N ARG A 20 -1.70 21.07 -7.44
CA ARG A 20 -0.26 20.84 -7.62
C ARG A 20 0.56 21.33 -6.43
N SER A 21 0.14 22.39 -5.78
CA SER A 21 0.83 22.93 -4.61
C SER A 21 0.76 21.98 -3.42
N LYS A 22 -0.40 21.35 -3.20
CA LYS A 22 -0.57 20.35 -2.15
C LYS A 22 0.27 19.12 -2.43
N PHE A 23 0.27 18.65 -3.67
CA PHE A 23 1.11 17.54 -4.13
C PHE A 23 2.59 17.84 -3.87
N ALA A 24 3.06 19.04 -4.28
CA ALA A 24 4.44 19.45 -4.08
C ALA A 24 4.84 19.43 -2.61
N ARG A 25 3.97 19.92 -1.75
CA ARG A 25 4.20 19.97 -0.30
C ARG A 25 4.34 18.57 0.29
N GLU A 26 3.46 17.66 -0.09
CA GLU A 26 3.51 16.29 0.45
C GLU A 26 4.72 15.51 -0.05
N ILE A 27 5.12 15.72 -1.30
CA ILE A 27 6.28 15.04 -1.88
C ILE A 27 7.61 15.66 -1.41
N GLY A 28 7.57 16.94 -1.01
CA GLY A 28 8.76 17.68 -0.59
C GLY A 28 9.52 18.31 -1.75
N ILE A 29 8.83 18.69 -2.81
CA ILE A 29 9.38 19.42 -3.97
C ILE A 29 8.79 20.82 -4.04
N THR A 30 9.43 21.69 -4.85
CA THR A 30 8.91 23.04 -5.06
C THR A 30 7.65 23.03 -5.92
N PRO A 31 6.72 24.00 -5.73
CA PRO A 31 5.56 24.11 -6.61
C PRO A 31 5.95 24.33 -8.08
N ALA A 32 7.03 25.03 -8.35
CA ALA A 32 7.53 25.23 -9.72
C ALA A 32 7.94 23.91 -10.36
N TYR A 33 8.65 23.06 -9.62
CA TYR A 33 9.06 21.73 -10.11
C TYR A 33 7.84 20.85 -10.37
N ALA A 34 6.87 20.86 -9.46
CA ALA A 34 5.62 20.11 -9.62
C ALA A 34 4.85 20.56 -10.86
N ALA A 35 4.79 21.87 -11.12
CA ALA A 35 4.15 22.42 -12.32
C ALA A 35 4.85 21.98 -13.60
N GLN A 36 6.17 21.93 -13.60
CA GLN A 36 6.97 21.48 -14.75
C GLN A 36 6.77 19.99 -15.03
N ILE A 37 6.66 19.17 -13.99
CA ILE A 37 6.35 17.74 -14.12
C ILE A 37 4.93 17.58 -14.67
N TYR A 38 3.97 18.31 -14.12
CA TYR A 38 2.56 18.26 -14.53
C TYR A 38 2.39 18.60 -16.01
N SER A 39 3.08 19.63 -16.49
CA SER A 39 3.00 20.08 -17.88
C SER A 39 3.80 19.21 -18.85
N GLY A 40 4.66 18.34 -18.37
CA GLY A 40 5.54 17.53 -19.20
C GLY A 40 6.84 18.22 -19.57
N GLU A 41 7.07 19.41 -19.08
CA GLU A 41 8.27 20.20 -19.38
C GLU A 41 9.55 19.57 -18.78
N ARG A 42 9.39 18.86 -17.65
CA ARG A 42 10.52 18.26 -16.96
C ARG A 42 10.21 16.83 -16.54
N ILE A 43 11.16 15.93 -16.79
CA ILE A 43 11.06 14.53 -16.35
C ILE A 43 11.49 14.48 -14.88
N PRO A 44 10.71 13.80 -14.00
CA PRO A 44 11.07 13.70 -12.59
C PRO A 44 12.35 12.88 -12.39
N SER A 45 13.15 13.28 -11.40
CA SER A 45 14.36 12.54 -11.02
C SER A 45 13.97 11.21 -10.35
N GLU A 46 14.93 10.29 -10.26
CA GLU A 46 14.75 9.00 -9.56
C GLU A 46 14.27 9.19 -8.12
N ARG A 47 14.87 10.16 -7.42
CA ARG A 47 14.48 10.48 -6.05
C ARG A 47 13.03 10.94 -5.97
N THR A 48 12.62 11.81 -6.90
CA THR A 48 11.24 12.30 -6.96
C THR A 48 10.27 11.14 -7.24
N ILE A 49 10.61 10.23 -8.14
CA ILE A 49 9.80 9.05 -8.44
C ILE A 49 9.63 8.19 -7.19
N SER A 50 10.70 7.95 -6.45
CA SER A 50 10.66 7.19 -5.20
C SER A 50 9.78 7.87 -4.14
N ASP A 51 9.92 9.21 -4.01
CA ASP A 51 9.11 9.99 -3.08
C ASP A 51 7.63 9.95 -3.43
N ILE A 52 7.28 10.06 -4.71
CA ILE A 52 5.91 9.96 -5.18
C ILE A 52 5.33 8.57 -4.88
N SER A 53 6.06 7.53 -5.18
CA SER A 53 5.64 6.16 -4.90
C SER A 53 5.35 5.93 -3.41
N ARG A 54 6.25 6.40 -2.56
CA ARG A 54 6.13 6.24 -1.11
C ARG A 54 4.99 7.08 -0.52
N GLU A 55 4.97 8.38 -0.84
CA GLU A 55 4.01 9.31 -0.22
C GLU A 55 2.59 9.14 -0.76
N CYS A 56 2.44 8.84 -2.03
CA CYS A 56 1.14 8.66 -2.66
C CYS A 56 0.63 7.22 -2.61
N GLY A 57 1.48 6.26 -2.24
CA GLY A 57 1.11 4.85 -2.23
C GLY A 57 0.87 4.30 -3.62
N VAL A 58 1.54 4.85 -4.63
CA VAL A 58 1.41 4.42 -6.01
C VAL A 58 2.47 3.39 -6.36
N ASN A 59 2.10 2.42 -7.19
CA ASN A 59 3.00 1.38 -7.65
C ASN A 59 4.08 1.98 -8.57
N ARG A 60 5.34 1.86 -8.17
CA ARG A 60 6.47 2.41 -8.91
C ARG A 60 6.56 1.85 -10.33
N VAL A 61 6.33 0.56 -10.51
CA VAL A 61 6.37 -0.08 -11.83
C VAL A 61 5.31 0.54 -12.75
N TRP A 62 4.09 0.74 -12.24
CA TRP A 62 3.05 1.41 -13.00
C TRP A 62 3.44 2.86 -13.32
N LEU A 63 4.00 3.58 -12.36
CA LEU A 63 4.39 4.97 -12.53
C LEU A 63 5.45 5.12 -13.62
N GLU A 64 6.44 4.25 -13.64
CA GLU A 64 7.55 4.30 -14.61
C GLU A 64 7.19 3.71 -15.97
N THR A 65 6.40 2.63 -16.02
CA THR A 65 6.17 1.86 -17.24
C THR A 65 4.74 1.87 -17.75
N GLY A 66 3.77 2.18 -16.89
CA GLY A 66 2.35 2.07 -17.22
C GLY A 66 1.78 0.66 -17.11
N VAL A 67 2.60 -0.32 -16.71
CA VAL A 67 2.17 -1.72 -16.58
C VAL A 67 1.62 -1.95 -15.18
N GLY A 68 0.47 -2.63 -15.07
CA GLY A 68 -0.17 -2.97 -13.81
C GLY A 68 -1.16 -1.91 -13.35
N GLU A 69 -1.51 -1.98 -12.08
CA GLU A 69 -2.47 -1.06 -11.46
C GLU A 69 -1.75 0.11 -10.78
N PRO A 70 -2.30 1.33 -10.82
CA PRO A 70 -1.66 2.49 -10.20
C PRO A 70 -1.54 2.37 -8.69
N PHE A 71 -2.56 1.88 -8.03
CA PHE A 71 -2.53 1.65 -6.59
C PHE A 71 -2.50 0.14 -6.35
N GLN A 72 -1.51 -0.29 -5.57
CA GLN A 72 -1.53 -1.66 -5.10
C GLN A 72 -2.79 -1.84 -4.26
N PRO A 73 -3.56 -2.91 -4.48
CA PRO A 73 -4.57 -3.26 -3.51
C PRO A 73 -3.84 -3.37 -2.18
N LYS A 74 -4.39 -2.74 -1.13
CA LYS A 74 -3.88 -2.91 0.23
C LYS A 74 -3.56 -4.38 0.38
N ASP A 75 -2.32 -4.69 0.74
CA ASP A 75 -1.92 -6.07 0.90
C ASP A 75 -2.77 -6.67 2.03
N LYS A 76 -3.81 -7.40 1.63
CA LYS A 76 -4.73 -8.04 2.56
C LYS A 76 -4.01 -8.96 3.52
N ARG A 77 -2.83 -9.46 3.12
CA ARG A 77 -1.96 -10.28 3.98
C ARG A 77 -1.46 -9.49 5.17
N GLU A 78 -1.01 -8.25 4.96
CA GLU A 78 -0.52 -7.39 6.05
C GLU A 78 -1.66 -6.97 6.97
N GLU A 79 -2.82 -6.63 6.41
CA GLU A 79 -4.01 -6.35 7.20
C GLU A 79 -4.41 -7.55 8.07
N LEU A 80 -4.39 -8.74 7.50
CA LEU A 80 -4.74 -9.98 8.20
C LEU A 80 -3.74 -10.34 9.28
N LYS A 81 -2.44 -10.14 9.01
CA LYS A 81 -1.40 -10.34 10.02
C LYS A 81 -1.61 -9.43 11.22
N ALA A 82 -1.94 -8.17 10.98
CA ALA A 82 -2.22 -7.21 12.05
C ALA A 82 -3.45 -7.62 12.87
N VAL A 83 -4.54 -7.99 12.20
CA VAL A 83 -5.78 -8.43 12.86
C VAL A 83 -5.55 -9.72 13.65
N PHE A 84 -4.80 -10.66 13.07
CA PHE A 84 -4.46 -11.93 13.73
C PHE A 84 -3.63 -11.69 14.99
N ALA A 85 -2.64 -10.79 14.92
CA ALA A 85 -1.84 -10.41 16.08
C ALA A 85 -2.70 -9.81 17.19
N ASP A 86 -3.67 -8.96 16.84
CA ASP A 86 -4.60 -8.35 17.78
C ASP A 86 -5.51 -9.38 18.43
N VAL A 87 -6.02 -10.35 17.66
CA VAL A 87 -6.82 -11.46 18.19
C VAL A 87 -6.02 -12.29 19.19
N LEU A 88 -4.75 -12.56 18.87
CA LEU A 88 -3.86 -13.29 19.77
C LEU A 88 -3.56 -12.51 21.06
N SER A 89 -3.61 -11.19 21.02
CA SER A 89 -3.43 -10.34 22.22
C SER A 89 -4.65 -10.30 23.12
N GLY A 90 -5.76 -10.92 22.70
CA GLY A 90 -6.95 -11.08 23.53
C GLY A 90 -8.01 -9.99 23.44
N ARG A 91 -7.94 -9.12 22.47
CA ARG A 91 -8.94 -8.06 22.27
C ARG A 91 -10.21 -8.65 21.66
N GLN A 92 -11.31 -8.54 22.38
CA GLN A 92 -12.59 -9.14 22.02
C GLN A 92 -13.20 -8.53 20.74
N SER A 93 -13.03 -7.24 20.52
CA SER A 93 -13.56 -6.53 19.36
C SER A 93 -12.90 -6.97 18.04
N ASP A 94 -11.69 -7.51 18.12
CA ASP A 94 -10.91 -7.87 16.94
C ASP A 94 -11.30 -9.21 16.34
N LYS A 95 -12.03 -10.04 17.09
CA LYS A 95 -12.53 -11.34 16.60
C LYS A 95 -13.49 -11.16 15.43
N ASN A 96 -14.41 -10.21 15.51
CA ASN A 96 -15.36 -9.94 14.44
C ASN A 96 -14.68 -9.39 13.20
N ALA A 97 -13.72 -8.48 13.39
CA ALA A 97 -12.91 -7.94 12.31
C ALA A 97 -12.10 -9.05 11.60
N PHE A 98 -11.55 -9.97 12.39
CA PHE A 98 -10.81 -11.13 11.88
C PHE A 98 -11.70 -12.05 11.03
N ILE A 99 -12.89 -12.38 11.52
CA ILE A 99 -13.85 -13.23 10.80
C ILE A 99 -14.27 -12.58 9.48
N GLU A 100 -14.56 -11.28 9.49
CA GLU A 100 -14.90 -10.53 8.27
C GLU A 100 -13.75 -10.52 7.28
N ALA A 101 -12.54 -10.31 7.74
CA ALA A 101 -11.34 -10.29 6.89
C ALA A 101 -11.11 -11.65 6.24
N VAL A 102 -11.27 -12.75 6.98
CA VAL A 102 -11.11 -14.12 6.49
C VAL A 102 -12.18 -14.43 5.44
N ALA A 103 -13.43 -14.00 5.67
CA ALA A 103 -14.53 -14.25 4.75
C ALA A 103 -14.33 -13.57 3.38
N GLN A 104 -13.54 -12.51 3.33
CA GLN A 104 -13.28 -11.76 2.10
C GLN A 104 -12.02 -12.23 1.34
N LEU A 105 -11.31 -13.22 1.86
CA LEU A 105 -10.09 -13.71 1.24
C LEU A 105 -10.35 -14.47 -0.06
N PRO A 106 -9.55 -14.25 -1.10
CA PRO A 106 -9.53 -15.14 -2.27
C PRO A 106 -9.13 -16.56 -1.86
N ASP A 107 -9.70 -17.55 -2.55
CA ASP A 107 -9.47 -18.96 -2.24
C ASP A 107 -8.00 -19.38 -2.36
N ASP A 108 -7.25 -18.73 -3.25
CA ASP A 108 -5.83 -19.02 -3.48
C ASP A 108 -4.92 -18.51 -2.36
N VAL A 109 -5.34 -17.50 -1.62
CA VAL A 109 -4.58 -16.91 -0.50
C VAL A 109 -4.81 -17.68 0.79
N PHE A 110 -5.99 -18.29 0.95
CA PHE A 110 -6.40 -18.97 2.17
C PHE A 110 -5.43 -20.07 2.63
N PRO A 111 -4.96 -20.99 1.76
CA PRO A 111 -4.05 -22.04 2.20
C PRO A 111 -2.72 -21.51 2.74
N VAL A 112 -2.20 -20.42 2.18
CA VAL A 112 -0.94 -19.81 2.62
C VAL A 112 -1.11 -19.24 4.04
N LEU A 113 -2.24 -18.61 4.33
CA LEU A 113 -2.53 -18.06 5.66
C LEU A 113 -2.75 -19.15 6.70
N VAL A 114 -3.44 -20.22 6.33
CA VAL A 114 -3.66 -21.34 7.23
C VAL A 114 -2.33 -21.95 7.69
N LYS A 115 -1.37 -22.12 6.80
CA LYS A 115 -0.02 -22.60 7.15
C LYS A 115 0.67 -21.66 8.14
N SER A 116 0.57 -20.36 7.92
CA SER A 116 1.14 -19.36 8.82
C SER A 116 0.49 -19.41 10.21
N TRP A 117 -0.81 -19.61 10.26
CA TRP A 117 -1.56 -19.69 11.53
C TRP A 117 -1.22 -20.97 12.31
N ILE A 118 -1.08 -22.10 11.63
CA ILE A 118 -0.69 -23.35 12.26
C ILE A 118 0.70 -23.21 12.88
N ALA A 119 1.66 -22.63 12.16
CA ALA A 119 2.99 -22.38 12.67
C ALA A 119 2.98 -21.49 13.91
N ALA A 120 2.19 -20.43 13.88
CA ALA A 120 2.04 -19.51 15.02
C ALA A 120 1.39 -20.20 16.21
N ALA A 121 0.39 -21.03 15.98
CA ALA A 121 -0.30 -21.78 17.04
C ALA A 121 0.63 -22.80 17.69
N GLU A 122 1.47 -23.49 16.92
CA GLU A 122 2.46 -24.45 17.43
C GLU A 122 3.50 -23.74 18.28
N GLU A 123 3.98 -22.59 17.85
CA GLU A 123 4.92 -21.76 18.60
C GLU A 123 4.34 -21.32 19.95
N MET A 124 3.08 -20.91 19.95
CA MET A 124 2.39 -20.54 21.19
C MET A 124 2.19 -21.72 22.14
N LYS A 125 1.90 -22.89 21.61
CA LYS A 125 1.81 -24.12 22.40
C LYS A 125 3.10 -24.42 23.13
N GLU A 126 4.24 -24.28 22.46
CA GLU A 126 5.56 -24.51 23.09
C GLU A 126 5.83 -23.49 24.19
N LYS A 127 5.50 -22.22 23.99
CA LYS A 127 5.64 -21.18 25.00
C LYS A 127 4.79 -21.46 26.23
N LEU A 128 3.61 -22.02 26.05
CA LEU A 128 2.72 -22.39 27.15
C LEU A 128 3.24 -23.59 27.94
N LYS A 129 3.96 -24.51 27.30
CA LYS A 129 4.57 -25.66 27.93
C LYS A 129 5.77 -25.31 28.82
N GLU A 130 6.45 -24.21 28.52
CA GLU A 130 7.62 -23.73 29.29
C GLU A 130 7.23 -23.03 30.59
N LYS A 131 5.93 -22.80 30.79
CA LYS A 131 5.38 -22.27 32.03
C LYS A 131 4.81 -23.41 32.88
#